data_536741014dc348d780627d532579cfd0
#
_entry.id   536741014dc348d780627d532579cfd0
#
_cell.length_a   1.000
_cell.length_b   1.000
_cell.length_c   1.000
_cell.angle_alpha   90.00
_cell.angle_beta   90.00
_cell.angle_gamma   90.00
#
_symmetry.space_group_name_H-M   'P 1'
#
loop_
_entity.id
_entity.type
_entity.pdbx_description
1 polymer ?
#
loop_
_entity_poly.entity_id
_entity_poly.type
_entity_poly.pdbx_seq_one_letter_code
_entity_poly.pdbx_strand_id
1 'polypeptide(L)'
;MFKHILIPTDGSPLANKGAKAGIALAKKLGAKVTGFCTIEELQPIYVEGYAFNQQEIDIFDKRTREAGQKRVDAIGRLAMTAGVPFTSVVTVDSTPYEGIVATAKKRKCDLIFMASHGRSGFSRLLMGSVTQKVLAHTRLAVMVYR
;
A
#
# COMPACT_ATOMS: atom_id res chain seq x y z
N MET A 1 -21.33 3.65 9.11
CA MET A 1 -20.61 2.39 8.86
C MET A 1 -19.74 2.60 7.63
N PHE A 2 -18.52 2.07 7.60
CA PHE A 2 -17.55 2.28 6.52
C PHE A 2 -18.06 1.75 5.17
N LYS A 3 -17.85 2.52 4.09
CA LYS A 3 -18.30 2.22 2.73
C LYS A 3 -17.17 2.05 1.74
N HIS A 4 -15.99 2.60 2.04
CA HIS A 4 -14.84 2.53 1.15
C HIS A 4 -13.53 2.43 1.94
N ILE A 5 -12.89 1.27 1.86
CA ILE A 5 -11.68 0.95 2.61
C ILE A 5 -10.46 1.08 1.70
N LEU A 6 -9.44 1.83 2.14
CA LEU A 6 -8.11 1.77 1.54
C LEU A 6 -7.29 0.69 2.22
N ILE A 7 -6.68 -0.21 1.43
CA ILE A 7 -5.76 -1.25 1.91
C ILE A 7 -4.39 -1.04 1.27
N PRO A 8 -3.45 -0.39 1.96
CA PRO A 8 -2.08 -0.26 1.48
C PRO A 8 -1.31 -1.57 1.68
N THR A 9 -0.39 -1.86 0.76
CA THR A 9 0.49 -3.03 0.83
C THR A 9 1.90 -2.74 0.34
N ASP A 10 2.89 -3.33 0.99
CA ASP A 10 4.27 -3.42 0.55
C ASP A 10 4.64 -4.84 0.07
N GLY A 11 3.66 -5.75 0.07
CA GLY A 11 3.82 -7.15 -0.29
C GLY A 11 4.42 -8.02 0.81
N SER A 12 4.64 -7.48 2.03
CA SER A 12 5.13 -8.27 3.16
C SER A 12 4.11 -9.34 3.61
N PRO A 13 4.56 -10.41 4.29
CA PRO A 13 3.65 -11.44 4.80
C PRO A 13 2.56 -10.89 5.72
N LEU A 14 2.88 -9.89 6.56
CA LEU A 14 1.92 -9.26 7.45
C LEU A 14 0.92 -8.39 6.68
N ALA A 15 1.40 -7.62 5.67
CA ALA A 15 0.52 -6.84 4.80
C ALA A 15 -0.46 -7.75 4.05
N ASN A 16 -0.01 -8.91 3.58
CA ASN A 16 -0.88 -9.88 2.90
C ASN A 16 -1.93 -10.49 3.85
N LYS A 17 -1.56 -10.79 5.10
CA LYS A 17 -2.51 -11.23 6.14
C LYS A 17 -3.51 -10.12 6.46
N GLY A 18 -3.03 -8.89 6.63
CA GLY A 18 -3.86 -7.71 6.84
C GLY A 18 -4.84 -7.47 5.68
N ALA A 19 -4.37 -7.59 4.43
CA ALA A 19 -5.22 -7.46 3.27
C ALA A 19 -6.36 -8.49 3.27
N LYS A 20 -6.05 -9.76 3.59
CA LYS A 20 -7.09 -10.81 3.72
C LYS A 20 -8.13 -10.46 4.79
N ALA A 21 -7.70 -9.96 5.96
CA ALA A 21 -8.60 -9.51 7.03
C ALA A 21 -9.42 -8.29 6.61
N GLY A 22 -8.78 -7.31 5.94
CA GLY A 22 -9.45 -6.10 5.43
C GLY A 22 -10.52 -6.42 4.37
N ILE A 23 -10.27 -7.36 3.46
CA ILE A 23 -11.26 -7.84 2.49
C ILE A 23 -12.43 -8.54 3.19
N ALA A 24 -12.16 -9.38 4.19
CA ALA A 24 -13.22 -10.03 4.97
C ALA A 24 -14.09 -9.01 5.71
N LEU A 25 -13.49 -7.95 6.26
CA LEU A 25 -14.21 -6.84 6.86
C LEU A 25 -15.06 -6.09 5.82
N ALA A 26 -14.48 -5.75 4.66
CA ALA A 26 -15.19 -5.07 3.59
C ALA A 26 -16.42 -5.86 3.13
N LYS A 27 -16.30 -7.18 2.99
CA LYS A 27 -17.43 -8.06 2.66
C LYS A 27 -18.57 -7.96 3.68
N LYS A 28 -18.22 -8.03 4.97
CA LYS A 28 -19.21 -7.92 6.07
C LYS A 28 -19.93 -6.58 6.11
N LEU A 29 -19.22 -5.51 5.73
CA LEU A 29 -19.74 -4.14 5.73
C LEU A 29 -20.46 -3.75 4.44
N GLY A 30 -20.38 -4.58 3.39
CA GLY A 30 -20.83 -4.19 2.04
C GLY A 30 -20.03 -3.00 1.49
N ALA A 31 -18.75 -2.89 1.86
CA ALA A 31 -17.85 -1.81 1.46
C ALA A 31 -17.07 -2.21 0.21
N LYS A 32 -16.71 -1.21 -0.61
CA LYS A 32 -15.73 -1.37 -1.69
C LYS A 32 -14.31 -1.17 -1.16
N VAL A 33 -13.32 -1.66 -1.89
CA VAL A 33 -11.91 -1.58 -1.51
C VAL A 33 -11.07 -0.91 -2.60
N THR A 34 -10.17 -0.04 -2.18
CA THR A 34 -9.02 0.40 -2.99
C THR A 34 -7.76 -0.23 -2.43
N GLY A 35 -7.12 -1.10 -3.22
CA GLY A 35 -5.77 -1.59 -2.93
C GLY A 35 -4.75 -0.54 -3.36
N PHE A 36 -3.75 -0.29 -2.54
CA PHE A 36 -2.74 0.73 -2.77
C PHE A 36 -1.32 0.19 -2.57
N CYS A 37 -0.44 0.51 -3.51
CA CYS A 37 1.00 0.32 -3.36
C CYS A 37 1.72 1.57 -3.83
N THR A 38 2.68 2.04 -3.06
CA THR A 38 3.65 3.03 -3.52
C THR A 38 4.96 2.34 -3.86
N ILE A 39 5.61 2.82 -4.88
CA ILE A 39 6.95 2.40 -5.30
C ILE A 39 7.88 3.60 -5.19
N GLU A 40 9.11 3.35 -4.79
CA GLU A 40 10.13 4.39 -4.73
C GLU A 40 10.64 4.68 -6.14
N GLU A 41 10.79 5.98 -6.45
CA GLU A 41 11.47 6.44 -7.66
C GLU A 41 12.96 6.15 -7.55
N LEU A 42 13.56 5.65 -8.61
CA LEU A 42 15.02 5.53 -8.65
C LEU A 42 15.61 6.94 -8.67
N GLN A 43 16.17 7.35 -7.54
CA GLN A 43 17.08 8.50 -7.55
C GLN A 43 18.32 8.08 -8.35
N PRO A 44 18.79 8.86 -9.33
CA PRO A 44 20.06 8.57 -9.98
C PRO A 44 21.18 8.61 -8.94
N ILE A 45 21.50 7.43 -8.41
CA ILE A 45 22.57 7.27 -7.42
C ILE A 45 23.86 7.10 -8.22
N TYR A 46 24.77 8.05 -8.07
CA TYR A 46 26.16 7.84 -8.45
C TYR A 46 26.77 6.82 -7.48
N VAL A 47 26.78 5.57 -7.87
CA VAL A 47 27.50 4.54 -7.11
C VAL A 47 28.90 4.45 -7.68
N GLU A 48 29.88 4.89 -6.90
CA GLU A 48 31.32 4.75 -7.23
C GLU A 48 31.74 5.24 -8.64
N GLY A 49 31.16 6.39 -9.10
CA GLY A 49 31.49 6.97 -10.40
C GLY A 49 30.73 6.36 -11.60
N TYR A 50 29.82 5.43 -11.39
CA TYR A 50 28.93 4.91 -12.42
C TYR A 50 27.64 5.74 -12.47
N ALA A 51 27.32 6.31 -13.65
CA ALA A 51 26.05 6.99 -13.91
C ALA A 51 25.14 6.05 -14.71
N PHE A 52 23.97 5.74 -14.20
CA PHE A 52 22.97 4.99 -14.95
C PHE A 52 22.55 5.76 -16.20
N ASN A 53 22.52 5.09 -17.34
CA ASN A 53 21.98 5.65 -18.56
C ASN A 53 20.43 5.61 -18.54
N GLN A 54 19.78 6.36 -19.44
CA GLN A 54 18.33 6.47 -19.51
C GLN A 54 17.64 5.11 -19.70
N GLN A 55 18.23 4.21 -20.49
CA GLN A 55 17.66 2.88 -20.73
C GLN A 55 17.64 2.01 -19.47
N GLU A 56 18.68 2.09 -18.66
CA GLU A 56 18.78 1.37 -17.39
C GLU A 56 17.74 1.90 -16.37
N ILE A 57 17.55 3.22 -16.33
CA ILE A 57 16.51 3.86 -15.50
C ILE A 57 15.13 3.40 -15.95
N ASP A 58 14.83 3.42 -17.24
CA ASP A 58 13.54 3.02 -17.80
C ASP A 58 13.22 1.54 -17.50
N ILE A 59 14.23 0.65 -17.62
CA ILE A 59 14.07 -0.77 -17.28
C ILE A 59 13.79 -0.96 -15.80
N PHE A 60 14.49 -0.22 -14.94
CA PHE A 60 14.27 -0.30 -13.49
C PHE A 60 12.86 0.18 -13.13
N ASP A 61 12.45 1.35 -13.63
CA ASP A 61 11.14 1.92 -13.38
C ASP A 61 10.01 0.97 -13.82
N LYS A 62 10.15 0.39 -15.00
CA LYS A 62 9.18 -0.60 -15.50
C LYS A 62 9.07 -1.80 -14.56
N ARG A 63 10.20 -2.40 -14.17
CA ARG A 63 10.22 -3.56 -13.25
C ARG A 63 9.60 -3.21 -11.89
N THR A 64 9.91 -2.04 -11.37
CA THR A 64 9.41 -1.58 -10.08
C THR A 64 7.89 -1.35 -10.12
N ARG A 65 7.37 -0.74 -11.21
CA ARG A 65 5.92 -0.57 -11.42
C ARG A 65 5.22 -1.91 -11.55
N GLU A 66 5.77 -2.85 -12.32
CA GLU A 66 5.22 -4.20 -12.46
C GLU A 66 5.19 -4.93 -11.11
N ALA A 67 6.24 -4.79 -10.30
CA ALA A 67 6.27 -5.36 -8.95
C ALA A 67 5.20 -4.75 -8.03
N GLY A 68 5.02 -3.43 -8.08
CA GLY A 68 3.95 -2.73 -7.35
C GLY A 68 2.56 -3.20 -7.77
N GLN A 69 2.34 -3.33 -9.09
CA GLN A 69 1.08 -3.83 -9.64
C GLN A 69 0.78 -5.27 -9.17
N LYS A 70 1.76 -6.17 -9.22
CA LYS A 70 1.60 -7.55 -8.73
C LYS A 70 1.16 -7.62 -7.27
N ARG A 71 1.68 -6.71 -6.42
CA ARG A 71 1.30 -6.63 -4.99
C ARG A 71 -0.17 -6.23 -4.83
N VAL A 72 -0.61 -5.23 -5.57
CA VAL A 72 -2.00 -4.76 -5.52
C VAL A 72 -2.95 -5.78 -6.15
N ASP A 73 -2.54 -6.43 -7.24
CA ASP A 73 -3.33 -7.50 -7.89
C ASP A 73 -3.55 -8.70 -6.96
N ALA A 74 -2.64 -8.97 -6.04
CA ALA A 74 -2.84 -10.00 -5.03
C ALA A 74 -4.03 -9.66 -4.11
N ILE A 75 -4.21 -8.39 -3.73
CA ILE A 75 -5.40 -7.93 -3.00
C ILE A 75 -6.63 -8.05 -3.89
N GLY A 76 -6.52 -7.67 -5.17
CA GLY A 76 -7.60 -7.76 -6.14
C GLY A 76 -8.15 -9.19 -6.29
N ARG A 77 -7.27 -10.19 -6.32
CA ARG A 77 -7.70 -11.60 -6.36
C ARG A 77 -8.47 -12.01 -5.12
N LEU A 78 -8.05 -11.55 -3.93
CA LEU A 78 -8.80 -11.79 -2.68
C LEU A 78 -10.17 -11.11 -2.72
N ALA A 79 -10.24 -9.89 -3.21
CA ALA A 79 -11.48 -9.13 -3.34
C ALA A 79 -12.44 -9.80 -4.33
N MET A 80 -11.95 -10.23 -5.48
CA MET A 80 -12.73 -10.93 -6.50
C MET A 80 -13.32 -12.23 -5.94
N THR A 81 -12.51 -13.06 -5.28
CA THR A 81 -12.96 -14.30 -4.65
C THR A 81 -14.02 -14.06 -3.57
N ALA A 82 -13.92 -12.93 -2.87
CA ALA A 82 -14.87 -12.54 -1.82
C ALA A 82 -16.13 -11.85 -2.35
N GLY A 83 -16.18 -11.48 -3.63
CA GLY A 83 -17.26 -10.67 -4.22
C GLY A 83 -17.25 -9.21 -3.75
N VAL A 84 -16.07 -8.65 -3.42
CA VAL A 84 -15.90 -7.27 -2.96
C VAL A 84 -15.50 -6.38 -4.14
N PRO A 85 -16.21 -5.26 -4.41
CA PRO A 85 -15.81 -4.30 -5.44
C PRO A 85 -14.42 -3.75 -5.16
N PHE A 86 -13.53 -3.77 -6.17
CA PHE A 86 -12.13 -3.47 -6.00
C PHE A 86 -11.60 -2.52 -7.08
N THR A 87 -10.68 -1.65 -6.67
CA THR A 87 -9.88 -0.79 -7.56
C THR A 87 -8.41 -0.84 -7.13
N SER A 88 -7.50 -0.94 -8.08
CA SER A 88 -6.06 -0.89 -7.83
C SER A 88 -5.51 0.53 -8.03
N VAL A 89 -4.54 0.92 -7.20
CA VAL A 89 -3.78 2.17 -7.34
C VAL A 89 -2.32 1.88 -7.03
N VAL A 90 -1.45 2.19 -7.98
CA VAL A 90 0.00 2.19 -7.80
C VAL A 90 0.50 3.61 -8.06
N THR A 91 1.23 4.16 -7.12
CA THR A 91 1.86 5.49 -7.27
C THR A 91 3.38 5.38 -7.17
N VAL A 92 4.06 6.35 -7.76
CA VAL A 92 5.48 6.60 -7.52
C VAL A 92 5.53 7.74 -6.50
N ASP A 93 6.10 7.46 -5.32
CA ASP A 93 6.17 8.43 -4.25
C ASP A 93 7.36 8.12 -3.35
N SER A 94 8.15 9.10 -3.04
CA SER A 94 9.30 8.98 -2.13
C SER A 94 8.87 8.82 -0.66
N THR A 95 7.61 9.12 -0.35
CA THR A 95 7.10 9.15 1.02
C THR A 95 5.82 8.30 1.14
N PRO A 96 5.94 7.02 1.51
CA PRO A 96 4.81 6.08 1.49
C PRO A 96 3.57 6.54 2.26
N TYR A 97 3.73 7.16 3.45
CA TYR A 97 2.57 7.60 4.23
C TYR A 97 1.79 8.73 3.55
N GLU A 98 2.47 9.63 2.83
CA GLU A 98 1.82 10.72 2.08
C GLU A 98 0.99 10.17 0.93
N GLY A 99 1.53 9.21 0.17
CA GLY A 99 0.82 8.52 -0.88
C GLY A 99 -0.44 7.80 -0.36
N ILE A 100 -0.36 7.14 0.80
CA ILE A 100 -1.51 6.49 1.46
C ILE A 100 -2.59 7.52 1.82
N VAL A 101 -2.22 8.58 2.52
CA VAL A 101 -3.17 9.61 2.99
C VAL A 101 -3.79 10.37 1.81
N ALA A 102 -2.97 10.77 0.83
CA ALA A 102 -3.42 11.46 -0.36
C ALA A 102 -4.39 10.59 -1.20
N THR A 103 -4.05 9.30 -1.39
CA THR A 103 -4.92 8.38 -2.12
C THR A 103 -6.23 8.12 -1.39
N ALA A 104 -6.21 7.93 -0.07
CA ALA A 104 -7.41 7.76 0.72
C ALA A 104 -8.36 8.96 0.57
N LYS A 105 -7.82 10.17 0.65
CA LYS A 105 -8.57 11.41 0.44
C LYS A 105 -9.11 11.55 -1.00
N LYS A 106 -8.24 11.36 -1.99
CA LYS A 106 -8.60 11.48 -3.43
C LYS A 106 -9.68 10.48 -3.82
N ARG A 107 -9.63 9.26 -3.31
CA ARG A 107 -10.60 8.19 -3.59
C ARG A 107 -11.83 8.24 -2.67
N LYS A 108 -11.87 9.20 -1.75
CA LYS A 108 -12.97 9.34 -0.76
C LYS A 108 -13.16 8.05 0.05
N CYS A 109 -12.06 7.46 0.50
CA CYS A 109 -12.09 6.36 1.46
C CYS A 109 -12.46 6.91 2.84
N ASP A 110 -13.16 6.11 3.63
CA ASP A 110 -13.60 6.45 4.99
C ASP A 110 -12.92 5.59 6.07
N LEU A 111 -12.13 4.60 5.65
CA LEU A 111 -11.27 3.78 6.50
C LEU A 111 -9.96 3.45 5.78
N ILE A 112 -8.84 3.55 6.51
CA ILE A 112 -7.56 2.96 6.11
C ILE A 112 -7.37 1.69 6.94
N PHE A 113 -7.21 0.53 6.29
CA PHE A 113 -6.94 -0.74 6.94
C PHE A 113 -5.54 -1.20 6.57
N MET A 114 -4.61 -1.20 7.51
CA MET A 114 -3.20 -1.44 7.21
C MET A 114 -2.52 -2.34 8.25
N ALA A 115 -1.43 -2.99 7.86
CA ALA A 115 -0.59 -3.75 8.77
C ALA A 115 0.15 -2.83 9.74
N SER A 116 0.44 -3.33 10.94
CA SER A 116 1.17 -2.58 11.96
C SER A 116 2.61 -2.26 11.58
N HIS A 117 3.24 -3.07 10.71
CA HIS A 117 4.58 -2.87 10.16
C HIS A 117 4.71 -3.55 8.79
N GLY A 118 5.72 -3.13 8.02
CA GLY A 118 6.02 -3.67 6.69
C GLY A 118 7.30 -4.51 6.68
N ARG A 119 8.04 -4.45 5.58
CA ARG A 119 9.26 -5.24 5.33
C ARG A 119 10.38 -5.00 6.35
N SER A 120 10.51 -3.78 6.86
CA SER A 120 11.57 -3.37 7.79
C SER A 120 11.22 -3.59 9.26
N GLY A 121 10.09 -4.21 9.57
CA GLY A 121 9.63 -4.44 10.93
C GLY A 121 10.43 -5.51 11.66
N PHE A 122 11.48 -5.10 12.36
CA PHE A 122 12.35 -5.99 13.15
C PHE A 122 11.80 -6.35 14.54
N SER A 123 10.74 -5.71 15.01
CA SER A 123 10.23 -5.94 16.36
C SER A 123 8.71 -6.07 16.36
N ARG A 124 8.20 -7.16 16.94
CA ARG A 124 6.77 -7.36 17.18
C ARG A 124 6.18 -6.35 18.19
N LEU A 125 7.04 -5.63 18.89
CA LEU A 125 6.66 -4.70 19.96
C LEU A 125 6.45 -3.26 19.47
N LEU A 126 7.05 -2.87 18.35
CA LEU A 126 7.00 -1.49 17.86
C LEU A 126 6.16 -1.40 16.58
N MET A 127 5.33 -0.37 16.52
CA MET A 127 4.58 0.00 15.32
C MET A 127 5.53 0.54 14.25
N GLY A 128 5.38 0.11 13.01
CA GLY A 128 6.20 0.57 11.88
C GLY A 128 6.08 2.06 11.63
N SER A 129 7.17 2.67 11.16
CA SER A 129 7.26 4.12 10.93
C SER A 129 6.20 4.67 9.99
N VAL A 130 5.86 3.93 8.92
CA VAL A 130 4.78 4.33 7.98
C VAL A 130 3.43 4.35 8.68
N THR A 131 3.13 3.33 9.49
CA THR A 131 1.86 3.26 10.23
C THR A 131 1.74 4.38 11.25
N GLN A 132 2.81 4.68 11.99
CA GLN A 132 2.85 5.82 12.92
C GLN A 132 2.59 7.15 12.20
N LYS A 133 3.25 7.37 11.05
CA LYS A 133 3.09 8.58 10.26
C LYS A 133 1.68 8.69 9.66
N VAL A 134 1.08 7.60 9.19
CA VAL A 134 -0.32 7.61 8.71
C VAL A 134 -1.26 8.03 9.84
N LEU A 135 -1.12 7.43 11.03
CA LEU A 135 -1.93 7.79 12.20
C LEU A 135 -1.79 9.27 12.59
N ALA A 136 -0.57 9.81 12.50
CA ALA A 136 -0.29 11.21 12.86
C ALA A 136 -0.80 12.23 11.82
N HIS A 137 -0.94 11.83 10.53
CA HIS A 137 -1.21 12.77 9.44
C HIS A 137 -2.57 12.57 8.77
N THR A 138 -3.43 11.69 9.26
CA THR A 138 -4.79 11.53 8.74
C THR A 138 -5.85 11.85 9.79
N ARG A 139 -7.01 12.32 9.32
CA ARG A 139 -8.23 12.43 10.14
C ARG A 139 -9.20 11.27 9.87
N LEU A 140 -8.87 10.39 8.95
CA LEU A 140 -9.68 9.20 8.68
C LEU A 140 -9.50 8.18 9.79
N ALA A 141 -10.51 7.32 9.96
CA ALA A 141 -10.36 6.15 10.80
C ALA A 141 -9.24 5.26 10.25
N VAL A 142 -8.40 4.74 11.14
CA VAL A 142 -7.33 3.80 10.79
C VAL A 142 -7.48 2.55 11.63
N MET A 143 -7.58 1.41 10.97
CA MET A 143 -7.55 0.10 11.62
C MET A 143 -6.21 -0.56 11.36
N VAL A 144 -5.52 -0.91 12.44
CA VAL A 144 -4.19 -1.51 12.39
C VAL A 144 -4.28 -3.00 12.69
N TYR A 145 -3.82 -3.81 11.74
CA TYR A 145 -3.73 -5.27 11.85
C TYR A 145 -2.33 -5.67 12.38
N ARG A 146 -2.30 -6.54 13.40
CA ARG A 146 -1.07 -7.05 14.05
C ARG A 146 -0.90 -8.54 13.81
#